data_24d02bc2179e6ddd3445847f50094dd6
#
_entry.id   24d02bc2179e6ddd3445847f50094dd6
#
_cell.length_a   1.000
_cell.length_b   1.000
_cell.length_c   1.000
_cell.angle_alpha   90.00
_cell.angle_beta   90.00
_cell.angle_gamma   90.00
#
_symmetry.space_group_name_H-M   'P 1'
#
loop_
_entity.id
_entity.type
_entity.pdbx_description
1 polymer ?
#
loop_
_entity_poly.entity_id
_entity_poly.type
_entity_poly.pdbx_seq_one_letter_code
_entity_poly.pdbx_strand_id
1 'polypeptide(L)'
;MGQLWVICGPAGAGKSTYGRKLAAEKGACFLDSDTVTEPVIRAGMVLAGLDLDDRDSPDYKVAFRAAVYECLFATAAENLPQADVMLVGPFTLEIRDPGWRDGLEERFKTSVRVIFMSCDDVERKRRIELRGNPRDDFKLRNWSEYLGSQIEVLGLKL
;
A
#
# COMPACT_ATOMS: atom_id res chain seq x y z
N MET A 1 10.82 -12.49 18.27
CA MET A 1 9.74 -12.11 17.33
C MET A 1 10.19 -10.89 16.56
N GLY A 2 10.00 -10.88 15.24
CA GLY A 2 10.39 -9.79 14.37
C GLY A 2 9.56 -8.53 14.58
N GLN A 3 10.04 -7.41 14.08
CA GLN A 3 9.34 -6.12 14.07
C GLN A 3 8.54 -5.95 12.78
N LEU A 4 7.34 -5.35 12.88
CA LEU A 4 6.54 -5.00 11.72
C LEU A 4 6.87 -3.56 11.26
N TRP A 5 7.19 -3.43 9.99
CA TRP A 5 7.39 -2.17 9.30
C TRP A 5 6.28 -1.98 8.27
N VAL A 6 5.64 -0.82 8.27
CA VAL A 6 4.61 -0.47 7.28
C VAL A 6 5.07 0.75 6.51
N ILE A 7 5.26 0.60 5.21
CA ILE A 7 5.62 1.68 4.31
C ILE A 7 4.40 2.03 3.48
N CYS A 8 3.87 3.21 3.71
CA CYS A 8 2.61 3.68 3.14
C CYS A 8 2.77 5.02 2.43
N GLY A 9 1.72 5.46 1.76
CA GLY A 9 1.69 6.74 1.04
C GLY A 9 1.13 6.62 -0.37
N PRO A 10 1.02 7.75 -1.08
CA PRO A 10 0.37 7.81 -2.38
C PRO A 10 1.14 7.11 -3.50
N ALA A 11 0.47 6.90 -4.65
CA ALA A 11 1.12 6.38 -5.85
C ALA A 11 2.26 7.30 -6.30
N GLY A 12 3.35 6.72 -6.82
CA GLY A 12 4.52 7.46 -7.28
C GLY A 12 5.49 7.93 -6.19
N ALA A 13 5.17 7.77 -4.90
CA ALA A 13 6.02 8.23 -3.79
C ALA A 13 7.32 7.41 -3.57
N GLY A 14 7.49 6.28 -4.25
CA GLY A 14 8.72 5.47 -4.16
C GLY A 14 8.69 4.38 -3.09
N LYS A 15 7.53 4.05 -2.54
CA LYS A 15 7.34 3.05 -1.47
C LYS A 15 8.05 1.72 -1.71
N SER A 16 7.76 1.08 -2.85
CA SER A 16 8.31 -0.25 -3.16
C SER A 16 9.82 -0.23 -3.33
N THR A 17 10.37 0.84 -3.90
CA THR A 17 11.83 1.02 -4.05
C THR A 17 12.51 1.15 -2.69
N TYR A 18 11.98 2.05 -1.86
CA TYR A 18 12.50 2.27 -0.51
C TYR A 18 12.34 1.03 0.37
N GLY A 19 11.13 0.43 0.36
CA GLY A 19 10.82 -0.75 1.16
C GLY A 19 11.69 -1.95 0.83
N ARG A 20 11.94 -2.19 -0.47
CA ARG A 20 12.82 -3.28 -0.91
C ARG A 20 14.27 -3.07 -0.45
N LYS A 21 14.77 -1.84 -0.54
CA LYS A 21 16.10 -1.49 -0.05
C LYS A 21 16.22 -1.73 1.46
N LEU A 22 15.28 -1.18 2.23
CA LEU A 22 15.26 -1.32 3.68
C LEU A 22 15.09 -2.77 4.13
N ALA A 23 14.24 -3.55 3.44
CA ALA A 23 14.07 -4.97 3.70
C ALA A 23 15.38 -5.75 3.48
N ALA A 24 16.10 -5.47 2.40
CA ALA A 24 17.39 -6.09 2.13
C ALA A 24 18.43 -5.73 3.20
N GLU A 25 18.49 -4.47 3.63
CA GLU A 25 19.41 -4.00 4.67
C GLU A 25 19.16 -4.67 6.03
N LYS A 26 17.90 -4.99 6.32
CA LYS A 26 17.47 -5.59 7.60
C LYS A 26 17.35 -7.11 7.56
N GLY A 27 17.47 -7.75 6.42
CA GLY A 27 17.14 -9.17 6.26
C GLY A 27 15.66 -9.46 6.53
N ALA A 28 14.77 -8.50 6.25
CA ALA A 28 13.34 -8.60 6.52
C ALA A 28 12.58 -9.26 5.36
N CYS A 29 11.46 -9.93 5.68
CA CYS A 29 10.51 -10.39 4.68
C CYS A 29 9.83 -9.19 4.01
N PHE A 30 9.90 -9.10 2.68
CA PHE A 30 9.31 -8.00 1.90
C PHE A 30 7.99 -8.41 1.28
N LEU A 31 6.90 -7.72 1.65
CA LEU A 31 5.54 -7.96 1.17
C LEU A 31 4.97 -6.67 0.56
N ASP A 32 4.95 -6.61 -0.75
CA ASP A 32 4.33 -5.51 -1.50
C ASP A 32 2.90 -5.92 -1.91
N SER A 33 1.92 -5.06 -1.64
CA SER A 33 0.50 -5.34 -1.89
C SER A 33 0.24 -5.75 -3.34
N ASP A 34 0.86 -5.05 -4.29
CA ASP A 34 0.66 -5.35 -5.70
C ASP A 34 1.26 -6.71 -6.07
N THR A 35 2.47 -7.00 -5.60
CA THR A 35 3.12 -8.28 -5.92
C THR A 35 2.41 -9.47 -5.30
N VAL A 36 1.97 -9.34 -4.06
CA VAL A 36 1.33 -10.45 -3.32
C VAL A 36 -0.06 -10.76 -3.84
N THR A 37 -0.83 -9.76 -4.28
CA THR A 37 -2.27 -9.94 -4.54
C THR A 37 -2.69 -9.79 -5.99
N GLU A 38 -1.90 -9.14 -6.85
CA GLU A 38 -2.28 -8.83 -8.23
C GLU A 38 -2.78 -10.02 -9.07
N PRO A 39 -2.13 -11.19 -9.06
CA PRO A 39 -2.60 -12.31 -9.86
C PRO A 39 -4.00 -12.79 -9.46
N VAL A 40 -4.28 -12.81 -8.15
CA VAL A 40 -5.57 -13.26 -7.61
C VAL A 40 -6.66 -12.21 -7.86
N ILE A 41 -6.33 -10.93 -7.69
CA ILE A 41 -7.24 -9.82 -8.02
C ILE A 41 -7.65 -9.88 -9.49
N ARG A 42 -6.70 -10.02 -10.40
CA ARG A 42 -7.00 -10.10 -11.84
C ARG A 42 -7.92 -11.28 -12.17
N ALA A 43 -7.67 -12.44 -11.58
CA ALA A 43 -8.54 -13.60 -11.77
C ALA A 43 -9.96 -13.33 -11.24
N GLY A 44 -10.10 -12.73 -10.07
CA GLY A 44 -11.39 -12.32 -9.51
C GLY A 44 -12.13 -11.30 -10.39
N MET A 45 -11.41 -10.31 -10.92
CA MET A 45 -11.99 -9.31 -11.82
C MET A 45 -12.49 -9.92 -13.13
N VAL A 46 -11.74 -10.87 -13.71
CA VAL A 46 -12.19 -11.63 -14.88
C VAL A 46 -13.51 -12.34 -14.60
N LEU A 47 -13.60 -13.04 -13.47
CA LEU A 47 -14.81 -13.76 -13.09
C LEU A 47 -16.00 -12.82 -12.86
N ALA A 48 -15.74 -11.63 -12.31
CA ALA A 48 -16.75 -10.59 -12.05
C ALA A 48 -17.11 -9.75 -13.29
N GLY A 49 -16.43 -9.92 -14.42
CA GLY A 49 -16.64 -9.11 -15.62
C GLY A 49 -16.22 -7.64 -15.46
N LEU A 50 -15.27 -7.36 -14.56
CA LEU A 50 -14.76 -6.02 -14.30
C LEU A 50 -13.57 -5.66 -15.22
N ASP A 51 -13.36 -4.36 -15.43
CA ASP A 51 -12.19 -3.87 -16.14
C ASP A 51 -10.91 -4.19 -15.35
N LEU A 52 -9.99 -4.94 -15.97
CA LEU A 52 -8.75 -5.41 -15.34
C LEU A 52 -7.80 -4.29 -14.91
N ASP A 53 -7.96 -3.09 -15.44
CA ASP A 53 -7.12 -1.95 -15.12
C ASP A 53 -7.80 -0.97 -14.14
N ASP A 54 -9.07 -1.19 -13.80
CA ASP A 54 -9.76 -0.43 -12.78
C ASP A 54 -9.20 -0.76 -11.37
N ARG A 55 -8.70 0.26 -10.69
CA ARG A 55 -8.25 0.20 -9.30
C ARG A 55 -8.82 1.32 -8.43
N ASP A 56 -9.68 2.14 -9.02
CA ASP A 56 -10.12 3.38 -8.41
C ASP A 56 -11.64 3.48 -8.23
N SER A 57 -12.42 2.67 -8.93
CA SER A 57 -13.88 2.66 -8.78
C SER A 57 -14.33 2.27 -7.36
N PRO A 58 -15.50 2.72 -6.93
CA PRO A 58 -16.11 2.28 -5.67
C PRO A 58 -16.29 0.76 -5.60
N ASP A 59 -16.72 0.14 -6.70
CA ASP A 59 -16.97 -1.30 -6.77
C ASP A 59 -15.67 -2.11 -6.53
N TYR A 60 -14.57 -1.72 -7.19
CA TYR A 60 -13.27 -2.31 -6.94
C TYR A 60 -12.84 -2.15 -5.47
N LYS A 61 -12.96 -0.94 -4.92
CA LYS A 61 -12.55 -0.65 -3.54
C LYS A 61 -13.35 -1.46 -2.53
N VAL A 62 -14.66 -1.57 -2.73
CA VAL A 62 -15.54 -2.37 -1.86
C VAL A 62 -15.18 -3.86 -1.93
N ALA A 63 -14.95 -4.38 -3.14
CA ALA A 63 -14.71 -5.81 -3.33
C ALA A 63 -13.31 -6.25 -2.85
N PHE A 64 -12.27 -5.47 -3.09
CA PHE A 64 -10.89 -5.95 -2.98
C PHE A 64 -10.05 -5.30 -1.88
N ARG A 65 -10.33 -4.05 -1.46
CA ARG A 65 -9.44 -3.31 -0.56
C ARG A 65 -9.18 -4.05 0.76
N ALA A 66 -10.24 -4.46 1.44
CA ALA A 66 -10.11 -5.15 2.73
C ALA A 66 -9.43 -6.52 2.57
N ALA A 67 -9.78 -7.27 1.52
CA ALA A 67 -9.20 -8.58 1.25
C ALA A 67 -7.70 -8.50 0.93
N VAL A 68 -7.27 -7.47 0.19
CA VAL A 68 -5.85 -7.21 -0.11
C VAL A 68 -5.05 -6.99 1.16
N TYR A 69 -5.54 -6.13 2.05
CA TYR A 69 -4.82 -5.86 3.30
C TYR A 69 -4.85 -7.04 4.25
N GLU A 70 -5.95 -7.77 4.30
CA GLU A 70 -6.02 -8.98 5.13
C GLU A 70 -5.04 -10.06 4.63
N CYS A 71 -4.90 -10.22 3.32
CA CYS A 71 -3.90 -11.12 2.73
C CYS A 71 -2.47 -10.73 3.17
N LEU A 72 -2.13 -9.44 3.14
CA LEU A 72 -0.82 -8.95 3.64
C LEU A 72 -0.65 -9.21 5.13
N PHE A 73 -1.66 -8.92 5.92
CA PHE A 73 -1.60 -9.06 7.37
C PHE A 73 -1.51 -10.53 7.79
N ALA A 74 -2.27 -11.43 7.16
CA ALA A 74 -2.18 -12.86 7.40
C ALA A 74 -0.76 -13.39 7.07
N THR A 75 -0.23 -13.01 5.91
CA THR A 75 1.13 -13.38 5.50
C THR A 75 2.20 -12.81 6.46
N ALA A 76 2.01 -11.58 6.93
CA ALA A 76 2.92 -10.98 7.91
C ALA A 76 2.91 -11.75 9.23
N ALA A 77 1.74 -12.15 9.71
CA ALA A 77 1.60 -12.90 10.95
C ALA A 77 2.36 -14.24 10.93
N GLU A 78 2.39 -14.92 9.79
CA GLU A 78 3.13 -16.17 9.61
C GLU A 78 4.66 -15.96 9.59
N ASN A 79 5.14 -14.80 9.16
CA ASN A 79 6.57 -14.53 9.02
C ASN A 79 7.19 -13.85 10.26
N LEU A 80 6.43 -13.06 11.01
CA LEU A 80 6.91 -12.32 12.19
C LEU A 80 7.57 -13.18 13.28
N PRO A 81 7.20 -14.44 13.52
CA PRO A 81 7.91 -15.29 14.47
C PRO A 81 9.39 -15.53 14.12
N GLN A 82 9.76 -15.37 12.85
CA GLN A 82 11.08 -15.76 12.33
C GLN A 82 11.93 -14.58 11.85
N ALA A 83 11.30 -13.48 11.40
CA ALA A 83 11.99 -12.32 10.83
C ALA A 83 11.19 -11.03 10.99
N ASP A 84 11.86 -9.90 10.82
CA ASP A 84 11.19 -8.64 10.56
C ASP A 84 10.34 -8.74 9.29
N VAL A 85 9.22 -8.05 9.26
CA VAL A 85 8.33 -8.00 8.07
C VAL A 85 8.15 -6.57 7.62
N MET A 86 8.30 -6.34 6.32
CA MET A 86 8.11 -5.06 5.66
C MET A 86 6.88 -5.10 4.77
N LEU A 87 5.78 -4.49 5.22
CA LEU A 87 4.57 -4.31 4.43
C LEU A 87 4.67 -3.04 3.60
N VAL A 88 4.40 -3.14 2.32
CA VAL A 88 4.34 -2.00 1.40
C VAL A 88 2.97 -1.93 0.76
N GLY A 89 2.30 -0.81 0.91
CA GLY A 89 0.98 -0.57 0.33
C GLY A 89 0.55 0.89 0.45
N PRO A 90 -0.57 1.28 -0.12
CA PRO A 90 -1.03 2.67 -0.03
C PRO A 90 -1.44 3.05 1.40
N PHE A 91 -2.26 2.27 2.08
CA PHE A 91 -2.78 2.50 3.43
C PHE A 91 -3.26 3.94 3.71
N THR A 92 -3.73 4.63 2.67
CA THR A 92 -4.02 6.07 2.70
C THR A 92 -5.27 6.45 3.50
N LEU A 93 -6.16 5.50 3.75
CA LEU A 93 -7.30 5.70 4.66
C LEU A 93 -6.94 5.28 6.08
N GLU A 94 -6.26 4.17 6.20
CA GLU A 94 -5.89 3.55 7.47
C GLU A 94 -4.98 4.45 8.30
N ILE A 95 -4.02 5.11 7.67
CA ILE A 95 -3.09 6.02 8.34
C ILE A 95 -3.77 7.28 8.90
N ARG A 96 -5.01 7.59 8.51
CA ARG A 96 -5.79 8.70 9.05
C ARG A 96 -6.35 8.41 10.45
N ASP A 97 -6.45 7.13 10.81
CA ASP A 97 -6.85 6.72 12.15
C ASP A 97 -5.63 6.81 13.10
N PRO A 98 -5.66 7.71 14.11
CA PRO A 98 -4.57 7.83 15.08
C PRO A 98 -4.30 6.54 15.85
N GLY A 99 -5.31 5.68 16.03
CA GLY A 99 -5.21 4.40 16.71
C GLY A 99 -4.74 3.24 15.82
N TRP A 100 -4.58 3.46 14.52
CA TRP A 100 -4.27 2.37 13.59
C TRP A 100 -2.97 1.64 13.90
N ARG A 101 -1.91 2.38 14.20
CA ARG A 101 -0.62 1.78 14.59
C ARG A 101 -0.75 0.92 15.84
N ASP A 102 -1.40 1.44 16.87
CA ASP A 102 -1.59 0.75 18.15
C ASP A 102 -2.46 -0.52 17.95
N GLY A 103 -3.47 -0.46 17.08
CA GLY A 103 -4.26 -1.61 16.67
C GLY A 103 -3.44 -2.69 15.96
N LEU A 104 -2.46 -2.30 15.14
CA LEU A 104 -1.52 -3.23 14.54
C LEU A 104 -0.58 -3.85 15.58
N GLU A 105 -0.06 -3.06 16.53
CA GLU A 105 0.77 -3.56 17.63
C GLU A 105 -0.01 -4.58 18.51
N GLU A 106 -1.27 -4.30 18.78
CA GLU A 106 -2.15 -5.23 19.50
C GLU A 106 -2.39 -6.51 18.69
N ARG A 107 -2.69 -6.39 17.40
CA ARG A 107 -2.95 -7.52 16.51
C ARG A 107 -1.76 -8.46 16.40
N PHE A 108 -0.58 -7.91 16.17
CA PHE A 108 0.64 -8.68 15.90
C PHE A 108 1.49 -8.99 17.15
N LYS A 109 1.15 -8.38 18.30
CA LYS A 109 1.91 -8.51 19.54
C LYS A 109 3.40 -8.18 19.39
N THR A 110 3.70 -7.24 18.50
CA THR A 110 5.06 -6.74 18.24
C THR A 110 5.06 -5.23 18.00
N SER A 111 6.23 -4.60 18.09
CA SER A 111 6.36 -3.18 17.77
C SER A 111 6.14 -2.91 16.29
N VAL A 112 5.40 -1.84 15.99
CA VAL A 112 5.09 -1.42 14.62
C VAL A 112 5.72 -0.07 14.32
N ARG A 113 6.44 -0.01 13.20
CA ARG A 113 6.95 1.24 12.64
C ARG A 113 6.21 1.58 11.36
N VAL A 114 5.59 2.75 11.34
CA VAL A 114 4.92 3.28 10.15
C VAL A 114 5.79 4.35 9.52
N ILE A 115 6.09 4.21 8.23
CA ILE A 115 6.85 5.17 7.43
C ILE A 115 5.93 5.68 6.32
N PHE A 116 5.54 6.95 6.41
CA PHE A 116 4.77 7.59 5.36
C PHE A 116 5.72 8.20 4.32
N MET A 117 5.62 7.70 3.09
CA MET A 117 6.39 8.21 1.96
C MET A 117 5.63 9.33 1.25
N SER A 118 6.27 10.48 1.12
CA SER A 118 5.77 11.59 0.32
C SER A 118 6.83 12.06 -0.67
N CYS A 119 6.39 12.72 -1.72
CA CYS A 119 7.23 13.29 -2.74
C CYS A 119 6.43 14.42 -3.40
N ASP A 120 7.11 15.37 -4.01
CA ASP A 120 6.48 16.43 -4.79
C ASP A 120 5.50 15.88 -5.84
N ASP A 121 4.34 16.51 -5.99
CA ASP A 121 3.26 16.01 -6.83
C ASP A 121 3.61 16.00 -8.33
N VAL A 122 4.47 16.91 -8.78
CA VAL A 122 4.96 16.96 -10.16
C VAL A 122 5.86 15.74 -10.41
N GLU A 123 6.78 15.47 -9.49
CA GLU A 123 7.67 14.32 -9.58
C GLU A 123 6.90 13.00 -9.46
N ARG A 124 5.89 12.92 -8.61
CA ARG A 124 5.00 11.74 -8.51
C ARG A 124 4.30 11.46 -9.83
N LYS A 125 3.71 12.51 -10.44
CA LYS A 125 3.05 12.40 -11.74
C LYS A 125 4.01 11.89 -12.80
N ARG A 126 5.18 12.51 -12.91
CA ARG A 126 6.24 12.10 -13.83
C ARG A 126 6.62 10.62 -13.66
N ARG A 127 6.79 10.14 -12.43
CA ARG A 127 7.13 8.73 -12.15
C ARG A 127 6.01 7.77 -12.56
N ILE A 128 4.76 8.16 -12.32
CA ILE A 128 3.59 7.38 -12.72
C ILE A 128 3.49 7.29 -14.24
N GLU A 129 3.66 8.41 -14.95
CA GLU A 129 3.69 8.45 -16.40
C GLU A 129 4.81 7.58 -16.98
N LEU A 130 6.02 7.68 -16.43
CA LEU A 130 7.19 6.91 -16.91
C LEU A 130 7.03 5.40 -16.73
N ARG A 131 6.35 4.93 -15.68
CA ARG A 131 6.13 3.49 -15.50
C ARG A 131 5.09 2.91 -16.46
N GLY A 132 4.26 3.74 -17.08
CA GLY A 132 3.33 3.36 -18.15
C GLY A 132 2.37 2.23 -17.79
N ASN A 133 1.91 2.17 -16.52
CA ASN A 133 1.01 1.12 -16.09
C ASN A 133 -0.44 1.51 -16.41
N PRO A 134 -1.19 0.72 -17.20
CA PRO A 134 -2.58 1.04 -17.55
C PRO A 134 -3.50 1.32 -16.35
N ARG A 135 -3.24 0.68 -15.21
CA ARG A 135 -3.98 0.92 -13.95
C ARG A 135 -3.87 2.35 -13.41
N ASP A 136 -2.93 3.12 -13.93
CA ASP A 136 -2.74 4.51 -13.52
C ASP A 136 -3.46 5.52 -14.42
N ASP A 137 -3.99 5.09 -15.55
CA ASP A 137 -4.62 5.97 -16.54
C ASP A 137 -5.75 6.81 -15.93
N PHE A 138 -6.58 6.19 -15.09
CA PHE A 138 -7.65 6.91 -14.41
C PHE A 138 -7.09 8.03 -13.50
N LYS A 139 -6.07 7.74 -12.72
CA LYS A 139 -5.41 8.73 -11.83
C LYS A 139 -4.79 9.86 -12.63
N LEU A 140 -4.13 9.55 -13.72
CA LEU A 140 -3.48 10.55 -14.58
C LEU A 140 -4.49 11.47 -15.26
N ARG A 141 -5.62 10.93 -15.75
CA ARG A 141 -6.70 11.71 -16.34
C ARG A 141 -7.41 12.61 -15.34
N ASN A 142 -7.52 12.16 -14.07
CA ASN A 142 -8.21 12.87 -13.00
C ASN A 142 -7.22 13.35 -11.91
N TRP A 143 -6.03 13.82 -12.31
CA TRP A 143 -4.93 14.10 -11.40
C TRP A 143 -5.28 15.09 -10.28
N SER A 144 -5.99 16.17 -10.60
CA SER A 144 -6.40 17.19 -9.61
C SER A 144 -7.36 16.62 -8.56
N GLU A 145 -8.30 15.78 -8.98
CA GLU A 145 -9.23 15.09 -8.07
C GLU A 145 -8.48 14.08 -7.20
N TYR A 146 -7.56 13.32 -7.80
CA TYR A 146 -6.69 12.38 -7.08
C TYR A 146 -5.85 13.09 -6.02
N LEU A 147 -5.27 14.25 -6.32
CA LEU A 147 -4.54 15.05 -5.34
C LEU A 147 -5.47 15.56 -4.23
N GLY A 148 -6.65 16.05 -4.56
CA GLY A 148 -7.64 16.54 -3.59
C GLY A 148 -8.01 15.47 -2.55
N SER A 149 -8.12 14.21 -2.97
CA SER A 149 -8.41 13.10 -2.06
C SER A 149 -7.27 12.76 -1.07
N GLN A 150 -6.08 13.32 -1.28
CA GLN A 150 -4.86 13.01 -0.52
C GLN A 150 -4.40 14.10 0.44
N ILE A 151 -4.89 15.33 0.28
CA ILE A 151 -4.44 16.51 1.04
C ILE A 151 -4.60 16.35 2.56
N GLU A 152 -5.61 15.61 3.01
CA GLU A 152 -5.87 15.42 4.44
C GLU A 152 -4.83 14.55 5.17
N VAL A 153 -3.97 13.84 4.46
CA VAL A 153 -2.95 12.97 5.06
C VAL A 153 -1.72 13.76 5.50
N LEU A 154 -1.48 14.94 4.94
CA LEU A 154 -0.29 15.76 5.21
C LEU A 154 -0.26 16.41 6.60
N GLY A 155 -1.37 16.41 7.33
CA GLY A 155 -1.48 16.94 8.69
C GLY A 155 -1.20 15.96 9.83
N LEU A 156 -0.94 14.68 9.51
CA LEU A 156 -0.70 13.65 10.52
C LEU A 156 0.74 13.75 11.06
N LYS A 157 0.85 13.96 12.37
CA LYS A 157 2.11 13.73 13.09
C LYS A 157 2.30 12.21 13.23
N LEU A 158 3.24 11.67 12.50
CA LEU A 158 3.66 10.27 12.58
C LEU A 158 4.64 10.07 13.74
#